data_4e44f37feebbfa1ddf2c8baaf8fb7c80
#
_entry.id   4e44f37feebbfa1ddf2c8baaf8fb7c80
#
_cell.length_a   1.000
_cell.length_b   1.000
_cell.length_c   1.000
_cell.angle_alpha   90.00
_cell.angle_beta   90.00
_cell.angle_gamma   90.00
#
_symmetry.space_group_name_H-M   'P 1'
#
loop_
_entity.id
_entity.type
_entity.pdbx_description
1 polymer ?
#
loop_
_entity_poly.entity_id
_entity_poly.type
_entity_poly.pdbx_seq_one_letter_code
_entity_poly.pdbx_strand_id
1 'polypeptide(L)'
;MLTRHLPTRLLTSPVVRPQGQPFLTAATWAAGLLGASLALAQPAAPPGTVGAPVPAPGWQVCQAMTGEPAAQLKCFQDWAASQALPTLQPLPTLQALPTSQAPANTPSPEITRAPANPATGQPSTPVLLLPSLNTEAPDGKPIGCRNDNYSELSRFWELQRATDCDTFALRGYRPLTAGLVASNTVNRQPTSPGLGASATTSENYQRGETKLQLSVRTKIAKGLFKNGGEDDDDHDSLWVAYTQKSYWQIFNSELSRPFRTTDHEPELIYVYPHQIALPGGWNYRLSGLGLVHQSNGQTLPLSRSWNRAYLVGAAEKVLGQTSSLQLQGRVWNRLRESGDDENPDIQNYIGSAELVGRWKLNNAHSVGVTLRHSLRSEARGSAMAEWLIAPGSSPNYTGLRYHLQLFSGYGDSLVDYNRRRTALSFGLSLVDW
;
A
#
# COMPACT_ATOMS: atom_id res chain seq x y z
N MET A 1 -64.00 48.80 7.16
CA MET A 1 -64.46 49.28 8.51
C MET A 1 -63.73 48.47 9.56
N LEU A 2 -63.15 49.23 10.46
CA LEU A 2 -62.57 48.90 11.77
C LEU A 2 -61.20 48.13 11.80
N THR A 3 -60.20 48.96 11.85
CA THR A 3 -58.94 48.93 12.56
C THR A 3 -59.08 48.54 14.04
N ARG A 4 -58.13 47.78 14.59
CA ARG A 4 -57.57 48.00 15.92
C ARG A 4 -56.14 47.53 16.09
N HIS A 5 -55.39 48.47 16.68
CA HIS A 5 -54.00 48.54 17.02
C HIS A 5 -53.52 47.58 18.12
N LEU A 6 -52.22 47.27 18.08
CA LEU A 6 -51.17 46.88 19.03
C LEU A 6 -51.43 47.14 20.54
N PRO A 7 -50.67 46.49 21.48
CA PRO A 7 -49.26 46.89 21.65
C PRO A 7 -48.26 45.81 22.02
N THR A 8 -47.03 46.14 21.67
CA THR A 8 -45.73 45.61 22.08
C THR A 8 -45.56 45.60 23.61
N ARG A 9 -45.08 44.50 24.20
CA ARG A 9 -44.40 44.53 25.50
C ARG A 9 -43.12 43.72 25.42
N LEU A 10 -42.00 44.41 25.52
CA LEU A 10 -40.68 43.93 25.92
C LEU A 10 -40.75 43.41 27.37
N LEU A 11 -40.33 42.19 27.61
CA LEU A 11 -39.98 41.70 28.94
C LEU A 11 -38.57 41.12 28.88
N THR A 12 -37.64 41.89 29.39
CA THR A 12 -36.30 41.49 29.83
C THR A 12 -36.41 40.58 31.05
N SER A 13 -35.76 39.42 31.02
CA SER A 13 -35.53 38.61 32.21
C SER A 13 -34.10 38.12 32.28
N PRO A 14 -33.53 37.96 33.47
CA PRO A 14 -32.09 38.00 33.69
C PRO A 14 -31.44 36.64 33.50
N VAL A 15 -30.16 36.70 33.06
CA VAL A 15 -29.22 35.61 32.98
C VAL A 15 -28.91 35.10 34.40
N VAL A 16 -29.29 33.86 34.70
CA VAL A 16 -28.80 33.12 35.87
C VAL A 16 -27.68 32.21 35.40
N ARG A 17 -26.45 32.46 35.87
CA ARG A 17 -25.33 31.53 35.76
C ARG A 17 -25.49 30.43 36.83
N PRO A 18 -25.33 29.16 36.51
CA PRO A 18 -25.00 28.15 37.51
C PRO A 18 -23.51 28.07 37.69
N GLN A 19 -23.13 28.09 38.96
CA GLN A 19 -21.77 27.88 39.46
C GLN A 19 -21.26 26.48 39.18
N GLY A 20 -19.92 26.39 39.01
CA GLY A 20 -19.19 25.21 38.65
C GLY A 20 -19.22 24.07 39.67
N GLN A 21 -19.07 22.88 39.12
CA GLN A 21 -18.49 21.76 39.84
C GLN A 21 -17.33 21.19 39.00
N PRO A 22 -16.26 20.70 39.65
CA PRO A 22 -15.05 20.30 38.96
C PRO A 22 -15.19 18.89 38.38
N PHE A 23 -15.05 18.74 37.05
CA PHE A 23 -14.82 17.45 36.46
C PHE A 23 -13.37 17.03 36.69
N LEU A 24 -13.22 15.86 37.31
CA LEU A 24 -12.03 15.13 37.57
C LEU A 24 -11.14 15.02 36.31
N THR A 25 -9.94 15.53 36.45
CA THR A 25 -8.80 15.29 35.56
C THR A 25 -8.34 13.83 35.71
N ALA A 26 -8.66 13.01 34.72
CA ALA A 26 -8.08 11.68 34.53
C ALA A 26 -7.47 11.61 33.11
N ALA A 27 -6.35 12.27 32.92
CA ALA A 27 -5.53 12.13 31.72
C ALA A 27 -4.12 12.70 31.93
N THR A 28 -3.40 12.18 32.91
CA THR A 28 -1.96 12.44 33.10
C THR A 28 -1.26 11.18 33.57
N TRP A 29 -1.19 10.17 32.70
CA TRP A 29 -0.25 9.03 32.84
C TRP A 29 0.11 8.55 31.45
N ALA A 30 0.95 9.26 30.72
CA ALA A 30 1.73 8.75 29.57
C ALA A 30 2.71 9.82 29.05
N ALA A 31 3.52 10.41 29.93
CA ALA A 31 4.66 11.22 29.50
C ALA A 31 5.75 11.15 30.58
N GLY A 32 6.46 10.03 30.62
CA GLY A 32 7.53 9.88 31.59
C GLY A 32 8.32 8.59 31.42
N LEU A 33 8.80 8.29 30.21
CA LEU A 33 9.79 7.24 29.97
C LEU A 33 10.44 7.44 28.60
N LEU A 34 11.27 8.45 28.47
CA LEU A 34 12.30 8.57 27.42
C LEU A 34 13.23 9.74 27.79
N GLY A 35 14.07 9.48 28.79
CA GLY A 35 15.10 10.38 29.21
C GLY A 35 16.18 9.66 30.04
N ALA A 36 16.78 8.62 29.45
CA ALA A 36 18.00 8.05 29.95
C ALA A 36 19.03 8.01 28.84
N SER A 37 19.77 9.11 28.69
CA SER A 37 20.98 9.13 27.87
C SER A 37 22.03 8.29 28.63
N LEU A 38 22.25 7.07 28.16
CA LEU A 38 23.42 6.29 28.50
C LEU A 38 24.63 6.89 27.77
N ALA A 39 25.37 7.75 28.45
CA ALA A 39 26.71 8.12 28.06
C ALA A 39 27.61 6.90 28.29
N LEU A 40 27.84 6.10 27.28
CA LEU A 40 28.92 5.13 27.26
C LEU A 40 30.23 5.89 27.10
N ALA A 41 31.03 5.93 28.17
CA ALA A 41 32.39 6.43 28.16
C ALA A 41 33.21 5.58 27.16
N GLN A 42 33.68 6.21 26.08
CA GLN A 42 34.69 5.63 25.21
C GLN A 42 36.04 5.61 25.91
N PRO A 43 36.78 4.51 25.86
CA PRO A 43 38.17 4.49 26.32
C PRO A 43 39.03 5.37 25.41
N ALA A 44 39.89 6.17 26.02
CA ALA A 44 40.85 7.03 25.34
C ALA A 44 41.74 6.25 24.40
N ALA A 45 41.80 6.64 23.14
CA ALA A 45 42.72 6.10 22.14
C ALA A 45 44.15 6.58 22.42
N PRO A 46 45.16 5.73 22.17
CA PRO A 46 46.56 6.12 22.31
C PRO A 46 46.95 7.18 21.24
N PRO A 47 47.91 8.09 21.52
CA PRO A 47 48.30 9.12 20.58
C PRO A 47 49.19 8.56 19.46
N GLY A 48 48.86 8.86 18.25
CA GLY A 48 49.79 8.82 17.12
C GLY A 48 49.53 7.78 16.06
N THR A 49 48.79 8.23 15.04
CA THR A 49 49.21 8.18 13.61
C THR A 49 48.22 9.06 12.86
N VAL A 50 48.74 10.11 12.25
CA VAL A 50 47.98 10.94 11.29
C VAL A 50 47.64 10.05 10.11
N GLY A 51 46.41 9.53 10.10
CA GLY A 51 45.87 8.78 8.97
C GLY A 51 45.77 9.72 7.76
N ALA A 52 46.26 9.28 6.63
CA ALA A 52 46.09 9.95 5.36
C ALA A 52 44.59 10.26 5.11
N PRO A 53 44.23 11.43 4.54
CA PRO A 53 42.83 11.77 4.28
C PRO A 53 42.21 10.70 3.39
N VAL A 54 41.08 10.15 3.84
CA VAL A 54 40.28 9.22 3.04
C VAL A 54 39.91 9.96 1.73
N PRO A 55 40.27 9.45 0.55
CA PRO A 55 39.94 10.14 -0.70
C PRO A 55 38.41 10.27 -0.80
N ALA A 56 37.94 11.47 -1.09
CA ALA A 56 36.52 11.73 -1.35
C ALA A 56 36.04 10.81 -2.48
N PRO A 57 34.78 10.31 -2.44
CA PRO A 57 34.24 9.49 -3.52
C PRO A 57 34.44 10.21 -4.87
N GLY A 58 34.98 9.54 -5.87
CA GLY A 58 35.48 10.15 -7.11
C GLY A 58 34.49 11.06 -7.85
N TRP A 59 33.16 10.82 -7.75
CA TRP A 59 32.14 11.68 -8.35
C TRP A 59 32.04 13.07 -7.71
N GLN A 60 32.37 13.22 -6.44
CA GLN A 60 32.38 14.52 -5.75
C GLN A 60 33.49 15.43 -6.28
N VAL A 61 34.61 14.85 -6.69
CA VAL A 61 35.70 15.58 -7.34
C VAL A 61 35.21 16.14 -8.68
N CYS A 62 34.46 15.35 -9.46
CA CYS A 62 33.87 15.81 -10.72
C CYS A 62 32.84 16.93 -10.53
N GLN A 63 32.05 16.87 -9.46
CA GLN A 63 31.09 17.91 -9.13
C GLN A 63 31.75 19.24 -8.74
N ALA A 64 32.90 19.19 -8.08
CA ALA A 64 33.64 20.37 -7.66
C ALA A 64 34.40 21.08 -8.80
N MET A 65 34.47 20.51 -10.00
CA MET A 65 35.10 21.11 -11.16
C MET A 65 34.24 22.25 -11.72
N THR A 66 34.70 23.49 -11.54
CA THR A 66 34.04 24.68 -12.07
C THR A 66 34.87 25.22 -13.25
N GLY A 67 34.21 25.42 -14.40
CA GLY A 67 34.81 26.20 -15.51
C GLY A 67 34.80 25.56 -16.91
N GLU A 68 34.82 24.24 -17.05
CA GLU A 68 34.72 23.55 -18.37
C GLU A 68 33.75 22.39 -18.35
N PRO A 69 32.55 22.54 -18.93
CA PRO A 69 31.52 21.47 -18.94
C PRO A 69 32.00 20.19 -19.61
N ALA A 70 32.88 20.28 -20.63
CA ALA A 70 33.40 19.10 -21.31
C ALA A 70 34.36 18.27 -20.41
N ALA A 71 35.21 18.93 -19.64
CA ALA A 71 36.11 18.28 -18.68
C ALA A 71 35.36 17.66 -17.52
N GLN A 72 34.30 18.32 -17.03
CA GLN A 72 33.42 17.78 -16.00
C GLN A 72 32.68 16.52 -16.48
N LEU A 73 32.11 16.54 -17.68
CA LEU A 73 31.44 15.40 -18.29
C LEU A 73 32.40 14.21 -18.45
N LYS A 74 33.62 14.47 -18.93
CA LYS A 74 34.64 13.43 -19.06
C LYS A 74 34.99 12.80 -17.71
N CYS A 75 35.14 13.59 -16.66
CA CYS A 75 35.40 13.10 -15.29
C CYS A 75 34.29 12.17 -14.81
N PHE A 76 33.02 12.50 -15.02
CA PHE A 76 31.89 11.61 -14.67
C PHE A 76 31.89 10.33 -15.51
N GLN A 77 32.23 10.40 -16.79
CA GLN A 77 32.31 9.20 -17.64
C GLN A 77 33.44 8.27 -17.17
N ASP A 78 34.62 8.79 -16.86
CA ASP A 78 35.76 8.03 -16.37
C ASP A 78 35.45 7.41 -14.98
N TRP A 79 34.79 8.15 -14.11
CA TRP A 79 34.30 7.61 -12.83
C TRP A 79 33.29 6.48 -13.01
N ALA A 80 32.27 6.65 -13.87
CA ALA A 80 31.27 5.63 -14.16
C ALA A 80 31.90 4.37 -14.75
N ALA A 81 32.89 4.49 -15.64
CA ALA A 81 33.64 3.38 -16.20
C ALA A 81 34.45 2.61 -15.13
N SER A 82 34.97 3.32 -14.12
CA SER A 82 35.66 2.70 -12.97
C SER A 82 34.77 1.93 -12.02
N GLN A 83 33.44 2.17 -12.05
CA GLN A 83 32.41 1.47 -11.26
C GLN A 83 31.84 0.25 -11.99
N ALA A 84 32.24 -0.02 -13.24
CA ALA A 84 31.81 -1.23 -13.94
C ALA A 84 32.22 -2.46 -13.12
N LEU A 85 31.23 -3.24 -12.70
CA LEU A 85 31.43 -4.50 -11.96
C LEU A 85 32.41 -5.39 -12.75
N PRO A 86 33.37 -6.05 -12.06
CA PRO A 86 34.20 -7.02 -12.71
C PRO A 86 33.32 -8.10 -13.35
N THR A 87 33.51 -8.32 -14.62
CA THR A 87 32.81 -9.36 -15.40
C THR A 87 32.85 -10.65 -14.58
N LEU A 88 31.68 -11.19 -14.23
CA LEU A 88 31.56 -12.48 -13.56
C LEU A 88 32.38 -13.51 -14.38
N GLN A 89 33.44 -14.01 -13.80
CA GLN A 89 34.18 -15.14 -14.39
C GLN A 89 33.21 -16.31 -14.52
N PRO A 90 33.23 -17.07 -15.64
CA PRO A 90 32.40 -18.25 -15.75
C PRO A 90 32.76 -19.22 -14.61
N LEU A 91 31.72 -19.72 -13.92
CA LEU A 91 31.88 -20.74 -12.89
C LEU A 91 32.73 -21.91 -13.45
N PRO A 92 33.70 -22.44 -12.67
CA PRO A 92 34.44 -23.62 -13.07
C PRO A 92 33.44 -24.78 -13.24
N THR A 93 33.55 -25.43 -14.39
CA THR A 93 32.80 -26.64 -14.74
C THR A 93 32.92 -27.67 -13.62
N LEU A 94 31.80 -28.03 -12.99
CA LEU A 94 31.76 -29.13 -12.02
C LEU A 94 32.28 -30.41 -12.72
N GLN A 95 33.43 -30.88 -12.30
CA GLN A 95 33.92 -32.21 -12.66
C GLN A 95 32.96 -33.25 -12.10
N ALA A 96 32.54 -34.17 -12.99
CA ALA A 96 31.66 -35.28 -12.64
C ALA A 96 32.31 -36.14 -11.56
N LEU A 97 31.62 -36.40 -10.48
CA LEU A 97 31.95 -37.40 -9.47
C LEU A 97 31.91 -38.82 -10.09
N PRO A 98 32.80 -39.72 -9.71
CA PRO A 98 32.83 -41.08 -10.25
C PRO A 98 31.58 -41.86 -9.81
N THR A 99 30.96 -42.51 -10.80
CA THR A 99 29.81 -43.38 -10.66
C THR A 99 30.14 -44.60 -9.82
N SER A 100 29.52 -44.74 -8.65
CA SER A 100 29.51 -46.00 -7.90
C SER A 100 28.55 -46.97 -8.58
N GLN A 101 29.04 -48.13 -8.95
CA GLN A 101 28.26 -49.24 -9.53
C GLN A 101 27.31 -49.82 -8.47
N ALA A 102 26.02 -49.90 -8.80
CA ALA A 102 25.05 -50.69 -8.07
C ALA A 102 24.69 -51.97 -8.85
N PRO A 103 24.37 -53.07 -8.15
CA PRO A 103 24.21 -54.37 -8.80
C PRO A 103 22.86 -54.50 -9.52
N ALA A 104 22.93 -55.30 -10.62
CA ALA A 104 21.80 -55.63 -11.47
C ALA A 104 20.78 -56.53 -10.79
N ASN A 105 19.52 -56.35 -11.18
CA ASN A 105 18.40 -57.29 -11.26
C ASN A 105 17.11 -56.84 -10.55
N THR A 106 16.23 -56.23 -11.31
CA THR A 106 14.77 -56.46 -11.26
C THR A 106 14.11 -55.98 -12.57
N PRO A 107 13.17 -56.69 -13.17
CA PRO A 107 12.64 -56.37 -14.50
C PRO A 107 11.60 -55.24 -14.45
N SER A 108 11.71 -54.32 -15.41
CA SER A 108 10.84 -53.19 -15.66
C SER A 108 9.58 -53.62 -16.44
N PRO A 109 8.39 -53.10 -16.16
CA PRO A 109 7.22 -53.30 -17.00
C PRO A 109 7.29 -52.41 -18.27
N GLU A 110 6.96 -53.08 -19.37
CA GLU A 110 6.94 -52.58 -20.75
C GLU A 110 5.85 -51.49 -20.93
N ILE A 111 6.28 -50.29 -21.32
CA ILE A 111 5.35 -49.19 -21.71
C ILE A 111 5.28 -49.17 -23.24
N THR A 112 4.12 -49.50 -23.75
CA THR A 112 3.74 -49.47 -25.17
C THR A 112 3.81 -48.03 -25.72
N ARG A 113 4.61 -47.87 -26.73
CA ARG A 113 4.89 -46.60 -27.43
C ARG A 113 3.85 -46.30 -28.48
N ALA A 114 3.11 -45.18 -28.38
CA ALA A 114 2.25 -44.66 -29.45
C ALA A 114 3.06 -43.85 -30.45
N PRO A 115 2.67 -43.79 -31.74
CA PRO A 115 3.49 -43.23 -32.82
C PRO A 115 3.53 -41.70 -32.81
N ALA A 116 4.70 -41.15 -33.11
CA ALA A 116 4.97 -39.73 -33.21
C ALA A 116 4.40 -39.11 -34.47
N ASN A 117 3.73 -37.96 -34.35
CA ASN A 117 3.40 -37.05 -35.43
C ASN A 117 4.48 -35.95 -35.56
N PRO A 118 4.84 -35.51 -36.78
CA PRO A 118 5.93 -34.58 -36.99
C PRO A 118 5.59 -33.14 -36.60
N ALA A 119 6.50 -32.52 -35.85
CA ALA A 119 6.43 -31.16 -35.38
C ALA A 119 6.61 -30.11 -36.49
N THR A 120 5.68 -29.16 -36.56
CA THR A 120 5.90 -27.86 -37.19
C THR A 120 6.42 -26.92 -36.11
N GLY A 121 7.65 -26.41 -36.32
CA GLY A 121 8.32 -25.51 -35.39
C GLY A 121 7.68 -24.11 -35.40
N GLN A 122 7.21 -23.67 -34.23
CA GLN A 122 7.01 -22.25 -33.91
C GLN A 122 7.92 -21.89 -32.75
N PRO A 123 8.51 -20.68 -32.74
CA PRO A 123 9.36 -20.25 -31.62
C PRO A 123 8.48 -19.99 -30.41
N SER A 124 8.72 -20.74 -29.34
CA SER A 124 8.09 -20.55 -28.04
C SER A 124 8.64 -19.28 -27.39
N THR A 125 7.82 -18.23 -27.31
CA THR A 125 8.02 -17.11 -26.38
C THR A 125 8.02 -17.64 -24.95
N PRO A 126 8.94 -17.20 -24.07
CA PRO A 126 8.91 -17.60 -22.67
C PRO A 126 7.66 -16.98 -22.00
N VAL A 127 6.66 -17.79 -21.75
CA VAL A 127 5.57 -17.46 -20.87
C VAL A 127 6.13 -17.48 -19.46
N LEU A 128 6.17 -16.32 -18.82
CA LEU A 128 6.47 -16.18 -17.39
C LEU A 128 5.37 -16.89 -16.60
N LEU A 129 5.56 -18.18 -16.34
CA LEU A 129 4.69 -18.95 -15.43
C LEU A 129 4.94 -18.44 -14.01
N LEU A 130 4.08 -17.54 -13.55
CA LEU A 130 3.91 -17.33 -12.12
C LEU A 130 3.52 -18.68 -11.50
N PRO A 131 4.23 -19.16 -10.48
CA PRO A 131 3.89 -20.43 -9.85
C PRO A 131 2.46 -20.36 -9.31
N SER A 132 1.58 -21.18 -9.82
CA SER A 132 0.27 -21.45 -9.24
C SER A 132 0.52 -22.17 -7.93
N LEU A 133 0.43 -21.46 -6.82
CA LEU A 133 0.48 -22.03 -5.47
C LEU A 133 -0.84 -22.75 -5.17
N ASN A 134 -1.09 -23.87 -5.83
CA ASN A 134 -2.09 -24.83 -5.38
C ASN A 134 -1.47 -25.65 -4.26
N THR A 135 -1.57 -25.19 -3.04
CA THR A 135 -1.35 -26.00 -1.86
C THR A 135 -2.67 -26.70 -1.52
N GLU A 136 -2.88 -27.87 -2.10
CA GLU A 136 -3.90 -28.81 -1.61
C GLU A 136 -3.24 -29.74 -0.58
N ALA A 137 -3.96 -30.00 0.53
CA ALA A 137 -3.58 -31.04 1.46
C ALA A 137 -3.65 -32.42 0.76
N PRO A 138 -2.96 -33.47 1.26
CA PRO A 138 -3.01 -34.81 0.70
C PRO A 138 -4.45 -35.40 0.60
N ASP A 139 -5.41 -34.82 1.32
CA ASP A 139 -6.84 -35.17 1.32
C ASP A 139 -7.69 -34.28 0.38
N GLY A 140 -7.07 -33.47 -0.47
CA GLY A 140 -7.75 -32.59 -1.43
C GLY A 140 -8.47 -31.40 -0.83
N LYS A 141 -8.27 -31.09 0.47
CA LYS A 141 -8.87 -29.91 1.10
C LYS A 141 -7.97 -28.68 0.95
N PRO A 142 -8.56 -27.51 0.68
CA PRO A 142 -7.80 -26.27 0.65
C PRO A 142 -7.23 -25.97 2.04
N ILE A 143 -5.93 -25.71 2.10
CA ILE A 143 -5.20 -25.36 3.32
C ILE A 143 -4.66 -23.92 3.23
N GLY A 144 -4.40 -23.34 4.39
CA GLY A 144 -3.82 -22.03 4.53
C GLY A 144 -4.76 -20.89 4.12
N CYS A 145 -4.22 -19.84 3.55
CA CYS A 145 -4.96 -18.62 3.23
C CYS A 145 -6.12 -18.79 2.23
N ARG A 146 -6.26 -19.95 1.61
CA ARG A 146 -7.36 -20.29 0.70
C ARG A 146 -8.45 -21.16 1.33
N ASN A 147 -8.38 -21.39 2.64
CA ASN A 147 -9.37 -22.23 3.35
C ASN A 147 -10.72 -21.51 3.45
N ASP A 148 -11.70 -21.90 2.61
CA ASP A 148 -13.03 -21.29 2.51
C ASP A 148 -13.92 -21.54 3.76
N ASN A 149 -13.50 -22.37 4.71
CA ASN A 149 -14.18 -22.51 5.99
C ASN A 149 -14.00 -21.29 6.90
N TYR A 150 -13.04 -20.42 6.58
CA TYR A 150 -12.78 -19.20 7.31
C TYR A 150 -13.27 -17.98 6.53
N SER A 151 -13.55 -16.92 7.28
CA SER A 151 -14.02 -15.66 6.70
C SER A 151 -12.97 -15.03 5.79
N GLU A 152 -13.41 -14.18 4.86
CA GLU A 152 -12.49 -13.46 3.97
C GLU A 152 -11.50 -12.58 4.74
N LEU A 153 -11.94 -11.91 5.82
CA LEU A 153 -11.07 -11.07 6.63
C LEU A 153 -10.00 -11.89 7.37
N SER A 154 -10.39 -13.10 7.87
CA SER A 154 -9.45 -14.03 8.50
C SER A 154 -8.43 -14.57 7.51
N ARG A 155 -8.86 -14.96 6.32
CA ARG A 155 -7.96 -15.43 5.24
C ARG A 155 -7.05 -14.32 4.74
N PHE A 156 -7.61 -13.13 4.61
CA PHE A 156 -6.83 -11.98 4.13
C PHE A 156 -5.69 -11.63 5.11
N TRP A 157 -5.94 -11.52 6.40
CA TRP A 157 -4.92 -11.18 7.39
C TRP A 157 -4.27 -12.40 8.06
N GLU A 158 -4.67 -13.61 7.63
CA GLU A 158 -4.15 -14.87 8.17
C GLU A 158 -4.19 -14.90 9.70
N LEU A 159 -5.38 -14.62 10.25
CA LEU A 159 -5.58 -14.42 11.68
C LEU A 159 -5.51 -15.72 12.49
N GLN A 160 -5.77 -16.90 11.89
CA GLN A 160 -5.72 -18.21 12.48
C GLN A 160 -4.65 -19.08 11.83
N ARG A 161 -4.16 -20.12 12.56
CA ARG A 161 -3.21 -21.09 12.04
C ARG A 161 -3.69 -21.77 10.76
N ALA A 162 -4.98 -22.13 10.73
CA ALA A 162 -5.57 -22.77 9.56
C ALA A 162 -5.72 -21.85 8.33
N THR A 163 -5.50 -20.56 8.47
CA THR A 163 -5.45 -19.59 7.39
C THR A 163 -4.03 -19.11 7.06
N ASP A 164 -3.03 -19.61 7.78
CA ASP A 164 -1.62 -19.22 7.63
C ASP A 164 -1.03 -19.80 6.33
N CYS A 165 -0.44 -18.93 5.52
CA CYS A 165 0.24 -19.28 4.27
C CYS A 165 1.72 -18.93 4.32
N ASP A 166 2.36 -19.10 5.45
CA ASP A 166 3.77 -18.87 5.74
C ASP A 166 4.24 -17.41 5.66
N THR A 167 5.47 -17.20 6.12
CA THR A 167 6.18 -15.93 6.02
C THR A 167 6.87 -15.78 4.66
N PHE A 168 7.11 -14.53 4.26
CA PHE A 168 7.79 -14.13 3.01
C PHE A 168 7.10 -14.54 1.70
N ALA A 169 5.90 -15.13 1.75
CA ALA A 169 5.11 -15.32 0.55
C ALA A 169 4.46 -14.01 0.12
N LEU A 170 4.57 -13.68 -1.17
CA LEU A 170 4.02 -12.46 -1.74
C LEU A 170 2.52 -12.63 -2.01
N ARG A 171 1.69 -11.68 -1.57
CA ARG A 171 0.23 -11.68 -1.73
C ARG A 171 -0.27 -10.31 -2.20
N GLY A 172 -1.45 -10.29 -2.78
CA GLY A 172 -2.17 -9.05 -3.03
C GLY A 172 -2.51 -8.32 -1.73
N TYR A 173 -2.41 -6.98 -1.76
CA TYR A 173 -2.81 -6.12 -0.64
C TYR A 173 -4.04 -5.30 -0.97
N ARG A 174 -3.98 -4.53 -2.04
CA ARG A 174 -5.11 -3.86 -2.67
C ARG A 174 -5.28 -4.43 -4.08
N PRO A 175 -6.42 -4.28 -4.74
CA PRO A 175 -6.60 -4.78 -6.10
C PRO A 175 -5.48 -4.29 -7.03
N LEU A 176 -4.87 -5.21 -7.78
CA LEU A 176 -4.01 -4.87 -8.91
C LEU A 176 -4.90 -4.39 -10.03
N THR A 177 -4.78 -3.14 -10.46
CA THR A 177 -5.71 -2.57 -11.44
C THR A 177 -5.00 -1.96 -12.62
N ALA A 178 -5.61 -2.11 -13.79
CA ALA A 178 -5.30 -1.36 -14.99
C ALA A 178 -6.61 -0.86 -15.60
N GLY A 179 -6.82 0.46 -15.65
CA GLY A 179 -8.08 1.02 -16.08
C GLY A 179 -7.95 2.40 -16.72
N LEU A 180 -8.88 2.69 -17.60
CA LEU A 180 -9.04 4.02 -18.21
C LEU A 180 -9.78 4.91 -17.21
N VAL A 181 -9.34 6.15 -17.10
CA VAL A 181 -9.89 7.17 -16.20
C VAL A 181 -10.35 8.36 -17.03
N ALA A 182 -11.59 8.76 -16.83
CA ALA A 182 -12.12 10.03 -17.29
C ALA A 182 -12.41 10.93 -16.09
N SER A 183 -11.90 12.16 -16.09
CA SER A 183 -12.08 13.07 -14.97
C SER A 183 -12.63 14.43 -15.39
N ASN A 184 -13.33 15.09 -14.46
CA ASN A 184 -13.85 16.44 -14.69
C ASN A 184 -12.75 17.51 -14.77
N THR A 185 -11.57 17.25 -14.18
CA THR A 185 -10.42 18.17 -14.15
C THR A 185 -9.12 17.40 -14.10
N VAL A 186 -8.06 18.01 -14.59
CA VAL A 186 -6.67 17.56 -14.42
C VAL A 186 -5.83 18.72 -13.91
N ASN A 187 -4.89 18.46 -13.04
CA ASN A 187 -3.98 19.47 -12.51
C ASN A 187 -2.83 19.68 -13.50
N ARG A 188 -2.85 20.79 -14.18
CA ARG A 188 -1.82 21.17 -15.16
C ARG A 188 -0.67 21.94 -14.54
N GLN A 189 -0.89 22.55 -13.38
CA GLN A 189 0.09 23.34 -12.65
C GLN A 189 -0.05 23.05 -11.15
N PRO A 190 0.56 21.96 -10.65
CA PRO A 190 0.49 21.60 -9.25
C PRO A 190 1.13 22.64 -8.34
N THR A 191 0.45 22.96 -7.24
CA THR A 191 0.92 23.92 -6.24
C THR A 191 0.89 23.30 -4.84
N SER A 192 1.79 23.79 -3.97
CA SER A 192 1.82 23.45 -2.55
C SER A 192 2.41 24.61 -1.75
N PRO A 193 2.04 24.79 -0.46
CA PRO A 193 2.59 25.83 0.39
C PRO A 193 4.08 25.67 0.72
N GLY A 194 4.65 24.47 0.53
CA GLY A 194 6.07 24.21 0.78
C GLY A 194 6.98 25.07 -0.08
N LEU A 195 8.16 25.39 0.44
CA LEU A 195 9.12 26.23 -0.27
C LEU A 195 9.57 25.58 -1.58
N GLY A 196 9.44 26.30 -2.70
CA GLY A 196 9.77 25.76 -4.02
C GLY A 196 8.86 24.67 -4.56
N ALA A 197 7.78 24.32 -3.83
CA ALA A 197 6.91 23.19 -4.15
C ALA A 197 5.70 23.56 -5.04
N SER A 198 5.77 24.67 -5.78
CA SER A 198 4.74 25.11 -6.71
C SER A 198 5.29 25.23 -8.11
N ALA A 199 4.67 24.52 -9.07
CA ALA A 199 5.05 24.57 -10.47
C ALA A 199 4.84 25.98 -11.04
N THR A 200 5.84 26.51 -11.74
CA THR A 200 5.79 27.82 -12.41
C THR A 200 5.22 27.71 -13.82
N THR A 201 5.27 26.54 -14.44
CA THR A 201 4.77 26.25 -15.77
C THR A 201 3.54 25.33 -15.73
N SER A 202 2.69 25.48 -16.74
CA SER A 202 1.50 24.64 -16.91
C SER A 202 1.74 23.61 -18.00
N GLU A 203 1.55 22.34 -17.68
CA GLU A 203 1.67 21.23 -18.62
C GLU A 203 0.32 20.89 -19.27
N ASN A 204 0.31 20.60 -20.58
CA ASN A 204 -0.93 20.32 -21.29
C ASN A 204 -1.45 18.88 -21.06
N TYR A 205 -1.62 18.50 -19.78
CA TYR A 205 -2.21 17.19 -19.42
C TYR A 205 -3.68 17.09 -19.85
N GLN A 206 -4.06 15.89 -20.29
CA GLN A 206 -5.43 15.56 -20.69
C GLN A 206 -6.22 15.00 -19.51
N ARG A 207 -7.56 15.13 -19.55
CA ARG A 207 -8.48 14.61 -18.53
C ARG A 207 -8.67 13.09 -18.61
N GLY A 208 -8.36 12.50 -19.76
CA GLY A 208 -8.34 11.05 -19.99
C GLY A 208 -6.96 10.50 -19.69
N GLU A 209 -6.88 9.51 -18.78
CA GLU A 209 -5.63 8.89 -18.33
C GLU A 209 -5.80 7.38 -18.22
N THR A 210 -4.71 6.65 -18.13
CA THR A 210 -4.72 5.27 -17.63
C THR A 210 -4.23 5.25 -16.21
N LYS A 211 -4.97 4.60 -15.31
CA LYS A 211 -4.57 4.35 -13.93
C LYS A 211 -4.04 2.93 -13.82
N LEU A 212 -2.83 2.80 -13.31
CA LEU A 212 -2.20 1.52 -12.98
C LEU A 212 -1.99 1.47 -11.47
N GLN A 213 -2.38 0.37 -10.83
CA GLN A 213 -2.12 0.13 -9.42
C GLN A 213 -1.51 -1.25 -9.23
N LEU A 214 -0.32 -1.28 -8.66
CA LEU A 214 0.33 -2.47 -8.15
C LEU A 214 0.26 -2.42 -6.62
N SER A 215 -0.18 -3.49 -5.96
CA SER A 215 -0.24 -3.52 -4.52
C SER A 215 -0.02 -4.92 -3.99
N VAL A 216 1.03 -5.07 -3.20
CA VAL A 216 1.48 -6.37 -2.67
C VAL A 216 1.81 -6.25 -1.20
N ARG A 217 1.80 -7.37 -0.50
CA ARG A 217 2.22 -7.50 0.90
C ARG A 217 2.90 -8.83 1.13
N THR A 218 3.69 -8.90 2.20
CA THR A 218 4.27 -10.14 2.71
C THR A 218 4.28 -10.13 4.23
N LYS A 219 3.98 -11.26 4.85
CA LYS A 219 4.10 -11.47 6.28
C LYS A 219 5.58 -11.73 6.60
N ILE A 220 6.16 -10.94 7.50
CA ILE A 220 7.58 -11.05 7.88
C ILE A 220 7.78 -11.69 9.25
N ALA A 221 6.74 -11.68 10.11
CA ALA A 221 6.76 -12.36 11.40
C ALA A 221 5.33 -12.71 11.84
N LYS A 222 5.20 -13.71 12.69
CA LYS A 222 3.96 -14.13 13.35
C LYS A 222 4.21 -14.55 14.78
N GLY A 223 3.19 -14.49 15.64
CA GLY A 223 3.26 -14.94 17.03
C GLY A 223 4.22 -14.13 17.89
N LEU A 224 4.29 -12.81 17.70
CA LEU A 224 5.20 -11.93 18.45
C LEU A 224 4.75 -11.74 19.91
N PHE A 225 3.46 -11.52 20.11
CA PHE A 225 2.83 -11.31 21.42
C PHE A 225 1.68 -12.27 21.68
N LYS A 226 1.02 -12.76 20.62
CA LYS A 226 -0.03 -13.76 20.67
C LYS A 226 0.31 -14.90 19.74
N ASN A 227 0.75 -16.02 20.29
CA ASN A 227 1.27 -17.18 19.54
C ASN A 227 0.31 -18.36 19.51
N GLY A 228 -0.97 -18.18 19.89
CA GLY A 228 -1.96 -19.25 20.00
C GLY A 228 -1.54 -20.33 21.02
N GLY A 229 -2.45 -20.73 21.91
CA GLY A 229 -2.29 -21.90 22.79
C GLY A 229 -2.87 -23.16 22.15
N GLU A 230 -2.96 -24.24 22.93
CA GLU A 230 -3.67 -25.47 22.48
C GLU A 230 -5.14 -25.21 22.18
N ASP A 231 -5.76 -24.27 22.91
CA ASP A 231 -7.17 -23.89 22.79
C ASP A 231 -7.42 -22.59 21.97
N ASP A 232 -6.36 -21.87 21.53
CA ASP A 232 -6.47 -20.59 20.82
C ASP A 232 -5.70 -20.66 19.49
N ASP A 233 -6.42 -20.73 18.39
CA ASP A 233 -5.87 -20.83 17.02
C ASP A 233 -5.38 -19.47 16.47
N ASP A 234 -5.65 -18.35 17.17
CA ASP A 234 -5.32 -17.01 16.71
C ASP A 234 -3.84 -16.65 16.96
N HIS A 235 -3.22 -15.99 16.02
CA HIS A 235 -1.87 -15.43 16.18
C HIS A 235 -1.78 -14.01 15.59
N ASP A 236 -0.94 -13.19 16.21
CA ASP A 236 -0.61 -11.88 15.69
C ASP A 236 0.43 -11.96 14.56
N SER A 237 0.55 -10.91 13.78
CA SER A 237 1.42 -10.91 12.61
C SER A 237 1.96 -9.51 12.27
N LEU A 238 3.15 -9.49 11.70
CA LEU A 238 3.82 -8.30 11.19
C LEU A 238 3.97 -8.41 9.67
N TRP A 239 3.51 -7.38 8.97
CA TRP A 239 3.46 -7.32 7.52
C TRP A 239 4.25 -6.14 6.97
N VAL A 240 4.88 -6.34 5.83
CA VAL A 240 5.35 -5.29 4.96
C VAL A 240 4.44 -5.25 3.74
N ALA A 241 3.95 -4.07 3.38
CA ALA A 241 3.15 -3.86 2.18
C ALA A 241 3.73 -2.74 1.33
N TYR A 242 3.47 -2.80 0.04
CA TYR A 242 3.85 -1.78 -0.91
C TYR A 242 2.73 -1.55 -1.90
N THR A 243 2.34 -0.30 -2.09
CA THR A 243 1.37 0.10 -3.12
C THR A 243 2.01 1.15 -4.01
N GLN A 244 1.93 0.94 -5.31
CA GLN A 244 2.26 1.91 -6.34
C GLN A 244 1.02 2.27 -7.12
N LYS A 245 0.78 3.56 -7.34
CA LYS A 245 -0.32 4.07 -8.14
C LYS A 245 0.22 5.06 -9.17
N SER A 246 0.04 4.77 -10.45
CA SER A 246 0.54 5.58 -11.55
C SER A 246 -0.60 6.11 -12.41
N TYR A 247 -0.52 7.35 -12.83
CA TYR A 247 -1.42 7.99 -13.79
C TYR A 247 -0.64 8.26 -15.08
N TRP A 248 -1.02 7.58 -16.15
CA TRP A 248 -0.35 7.58 -17.44
C TRP A 248 -1.16 8.32 -18.48
N GLN A 249 -0.58 9.34 -19.10
CA GLN A 249 -1.16 10.16 -20.15
C GLN A 249 -1.08 9.44 -21.52
N ILE A 250 -1.54 8.19 -21.60
CA ILE A 250 -1.37 7.30 -22.75
C ILE A 250 -1.91 7.91 -24.07
N PHE A 251 -2.93 8.76 -23.97
CA PHE A 251 -3.58 9.42 -25.11
C PHE A 251 -2.94 10.76 -25.48
N ASN A 252 -1.97 11.24 -24.70
CA ASN A 252 -1.35 12.55 -24.87
C ASN A 252 -0.07 12.46 -25.71
N SER A 253 -0.22 12.47 -27.03
CA SER A 253 0.91 12.40 -27.97
C SER A 253 1.76 13.67 -28.00
N GLU A 254 1.19 14.83 -27.67
CA GLU A 254 1.90 16.13 -27.62
C GLU A 254 3.02 16.10 -26.57
N LEU A 255 2.78 15.44 -25.43
CA LEU A 255 3.76 15.29 -24.38
C LEU A 255 4.52 13.94 -24.43
N SER A 256 4.47 13.22 -25.57
CA SER A 256 5.11 11.89 -25.70
C SER A 256 4.63 10.85 -24.68
N ARG A 257 3.37 10.93 -24.27
CA ARG A 257 2.68 9.97 -23.37
C ARG A 257 3.39 9.74 -22.03
N PRO A 258 3.65 10.77 -21.21
CA PRO A 258 4.37 10.60 -19.95
C PRO A 258 3.49 9.97 -18.86
N PHE A 259 4.12 9.43 -17.83
CA PHE A 259 3.46 9.30 -16.53
C PHE A 259 3.36 10.68 -15.90
N ARG A 260 2.15 11.11 -15.56
CA ARG A 260 1.90 12.40 -14.89
C ARG A 260 2.38 12.37 -13.45
N THR A 261 2.12 11.28 -12.75
CA THR A 261 2.59 11.01 -11.40
C THR A 261 2.62 9.51 -11.12
N THR A 262 3.53 9.10 -10.27
CA THR A 262 3.57 7.76 -9.69
C THR A 262 3.73 7.91 -8.19
N ASP A 263 2.74 7.48 -7.43
CA ASP A 263 2.75 7.51 -5.96
C ASP A 263 3.22 6.15 -5.43
N HIS A 264 4.16 6.15 -4.51
CA HIS A 264 4.72 4.99 -3.82
C HIS A 264 4.30 5.02 -2.36
N GLU A 265 3.80 3.90 -1.83
CA GLU A 265 3.29 3.80 -0.46
C GLU A 265 3.78 2.49 0.19
N PRO A 266 5.05 2.43 0.70
CA PRO A 266 5.48 1.36 1.59
C PRO A 266 4.84 1.49 2.97
N GLU A 267 4.39 0.35 3.53
CA GLU A 267 3.74 0.25 4.83
C GLU A 267 4.37 -0.87 5.67
N LEU A 268 4.49 -0.65 6.98
CA LEU A 268 4.74 -1.67 7.99
C LEU A 268 3.49 -1.79 8.85
N ILE A 269 2.92 -3.00 8.97
CA ILE A 269 1.60 -3.22 9.57
C ILE A 269 1.69 -4.34 10.59
N TYR A 270 1.40 -4.03 11.85
CA TYR A 270 1.19 -5.02 12.90
C TYR A 270 -0.32 -5.29 13.04
N VAL A 271 -0.71 -6.56 13.05
CA VAL A 271 -2.09 -7.01 13.14
C VAL A 271 -2.25 -7.91 14.36
N TYR A 272 -3.19 -7.58 15.23
CA TYR A 272 -3.57 -8.37 16.39
C TYR A 272 -5.00 -8.92 16.20
N PRO A 273 -5.19 -10.25 16.24
CA PRO A 273 -6.49 -10.89 16.01
C PRO A 273 -7.42 -10.77 17.20
N HIS A 274 -8.71 -10.75 16.92
CA HIS A 274 -9.79 -10.80 17.90
C HIS A 274 -10.92 -11.72 17.44
N GLN A 275 -11.67 -12.25 18.39
CA GLN A 275 -12.89 -13.01 18.14
C GLN A 275 -14.02 -12.46 19.04
N ILE A 276 -14.37 -11.17 18.84
CA ILE A 276 -15.35 -10.49 19.69
C ILE A 276 -16.68 -10.38 18.92
N ALA A 277 -17.70 -11.06 19.44
CA ALA A 277 -19.05 -10.92 18.93
C ALA A 277 -19.63 -9.53 19.28
N LEU A 278 -20.14 -8.83 18.29
CA LEU A 278 -20.77 -7.52 18.41
C LEU A 278 -22.30 -7.63 18.15
N PRO A 279 -23.11 -6.66 18.63
CA PRO A 279 -24.54 -6.64 18.34
C PRO A 279 -24.85 -6.71 16.83
N GLY A 280 -25.97 -7.33 16.49
CA GLY A 280 -26.43 -7.43 15.10
C GLY A 280 -25.69 -8.46 14.25
N GLY A 281 -24.95 -9.40 14.86
CA GLY A 281 -24.25 -10.49 14.17
C GLY A 281 -22.94 -10.06 13.52
N TRP A 282 -22.34 -8.95 13.95
CA TRP A 282 -21.00 -8.55 13.59
C TRP A 282 -19.95 -9.25 14.47
N ASN A 283 -18.78 -9.49 13.91
CA ASN A 283 -17.60 -10.02 14.61
C ASN A 283 -16.44 -9.05 14.43
N TYR A 284 -15.89 -8.53 15.52
CA TYR A 284 -14.66 -7.73 15.50
C TYR A 284 -13.49 -8.69 15.38
N ARG A 285 -12.70 -8.54 14.32
CA ARG A 285 -11.71 -9.53 13.94
C ARG A 285 -10.28 -9.12 14.19
N LEU A 286 -9.97 -7.82 14.11
CA LEU A 286 -8.61 -7.36 14.29
C LEU A 286 -8.52 -5.91 14.76
N SER A 287 -7.47 -5.63 15.49
CA SER A 287 -6.85 -4.31 15.66
C SER A 287 -5.46 -4.31 15.05
N GLY A 288 -4.95 -3.14 14.73
CA GLY A 288 -3.59 -3.05 14.20
C GLY A 288 -2.99 -1.66 14.32
N LEU A 289 -1.68 -1.63 14.16
CA LEU A 289 -0.86 -0.43 14.11
C LEU A 289 -0.12 -0.42 12.77
N GLY A 290 0.07 0.76 12.18
CA GLY A 290 0.85 0.85 10.96
C GLY A 290 1.68 2.11 10.88
N LEU A 291 2.80 2.00 10.20
CA LEU A 291 3.65 3.10 9.76
C LEU A 291 3.64 3.10 8.25
N VAL A 292 3.43 4.24 7.65
CA VAL A 292 3.38 4.39 6.21
C VAL A 292 4.13 5.63 5.76
N HIS A 293 5.02 5.43 4.80
CA HIS A 293 5.60 6.49 3.99
C HIS A 293 4.84 6.58 2.67
N GLN A 294 4.59 7.78 2.17
CA GLN A 294 4.02 7.97 0.84
C GLN A 294 4.73 9.11 0.14
N SER A 295 5.23 8.85 -1.07
CA SER A 295 5.95 9.83 -1.89
C SER A 295 5.68 9.62 -3.37
N ASN A 296 5.85 10.67 -4.18
CA ASN A 296 5.70 10.56 -5.63
C ASN A 296 7.06 10.44 -6.37
N GLY A 297 8.18 10.38 -5.65
CA GLY A 297 9.50 10.19 -6.23
C GLY A 297 9.96 11.28 -7.20
N GLN A 298 9.29 12.43 -7.22
CA GLN A 298 9.66 13.56 -8.08
C GLN A 298 10.53 14.57 -7.34
N THR A 299 11.24 15.39 -8.09
CA THR A 299 11.99 16.54 -7.56
C THR A 299 11.08 17.76 -7.47
N LEU A 300 11.53 18.80 -6.74
CA LEU A 300 10.87 20.11 -6.76
C LEU A 300 10.76 20.64 -8.20
N PRO A 301 9.67 21.29 -8.58
CA PRO A 301 8.55 21.72 -7.71
C PRO A 301 7.41 20.70 -7.54
N LEU A 302 7.56 19.50 -8.06
CA LEU A 302 6.50 18.48 -8.07
C LEU A 302 6.63 17.45 -6.94
N SER A 303 7.71 17.48 -6.16
CA SER A 303 7.93 16.59 -5.02
C SER A 303 6.80 16.70 -4.01
N ARG A 304 6.27 15.52 -3.59
CA ARG A 304 5.27 15.37 -2.52
C ARG A 304 5.58 14.12 -1.73
N SER A 305 5.66 14.28 -0.41
CA SER A 305 5.86 13.16 0.51
C SER A 305 5.21 13.42 1.86
N TRP A 306 4.89 12.36 2.58
CA TRP A 306 4.49 12.42 3.99
C TRP A 306 4.57 11.07 4.68
N ASN A 307 4.80 11.12 5.99
CA ASN A 307 4.84 9.97 6.88
C ASN A 307 3.63 9.96 7.83
N ARG A 308 3.08 8.78 8.11
CA ARG A 308 1.92 8.61 8.98
C ARG A 308 2.10 7.41 9.90
N ALA A 309 1.60 7.53 11.13
CA ALA A 309 1.32 6.41 12.00
C ALA A 309 -0.20 6.27 12.13
N TYR A 310 -0.74 5.06 12.06
CA TYR A 310 -2.17 4.83 12.13
C TYR A 310 -2.57 3.67 13.05
N LEU A 311 -3.80 3.75 13.53
CA LEU A 311 -4.54 2.66 14.14
C LEU A 311 -5.56 2.13 13.13
N VAL A 312 -5.75 0.83 13.11
CA VAL A 312 -6.76 0.17 12.29
C VAL A 312 -7.57 -0.81 13.12
N GLY A 313 -8.87 -0.90 12.83
CA GLY A 313 -9.75 -1.94 13.35
C GLY A 313 -10.65 -2.45 12.24
N ALA A 314 -11.02 -3.74 12.28
CA ALA A 314 -11.91 -4.31 11.30
C ALA A 314 -12.89 -5.31 11.91
N ALA A 315 -14.11 -5.29 11.36
CA ALA A 315 -15.19 -6.19 11.70
C ALA A 315 -15.84 -6.75 10.44
N GLU A 316 -16.46 -7.90 10.57
CA GLU A 316 -17.17 -8.55 9.48
C GLU A 316 -18.51 -9.12 9.94
N LYS A 317 -19.41 -9.31 8.98
CA LYS A 317 -20.71 -9.96 9.19
C LYS A 317 -20.98 -10.90 8.02
N VAL A 318 -21.19 -12.17 8.30
CA VAL A 318 -21.66 -13.16 7.33
C VAL A 318 -23.17 -13.00 7.15
N LEU A 319 -23.62 -12.83 5.91
CA LEU A 319 -25.04 -12.70 5.53
C LEU A 319 -25.62 -13.99 4.95
N GLY A 320 -24.76 -14.89 4.46
CA GLY A 320 -25.13 -16.16 3.83
C GLY A 320 -23.89 -16.91 3.37
N GLN A 321 -24.06 -17.96 2.61
CA GLN A 321 -22.94 -18.82 2.16
C GLN A 321 -21.94 -18.08 1.25
N THR A 322 -22.42 -17.12 0.47
CA THR A 322 -21.60 -16.39 -0.51
C THR A 322 -21.60 -14.87 -0.30
N SER A 323 -22.30 -14.39 0.74
CA SER A 323 -22.45 -12.95 0.99
C SER A 323 -21.91 -12.57 2.36
N SER A 324 -21.11 -11.51 2.39
CA SER A 324 -20.49 -10.97 3.61
C SER A 324 -20.35 -9.45 3.54
N LEU A 325 -20.36 -8.82 4.70
CA LEU A 325 -20.03 -7.42 4.90
C LEU A 325 -18.73 -7.31 5.68
N GLN A 326 -17.88 -6.37 5.29
CA GLN A 326 -16.66 -6.01 6.00
C GLN A 326 -16.66 -4.51 6.24
N LEU A 327 -16.20 -4.11 7.41
CA LEU A 327 -16.02 -2.71 7.79
C LEU A 327 -14.63 -2.55 8.39
N GLN A 328 -13.82 -1.66 7.84
CA GLN A 328 -12.51 -1.33 8.35
C GLN A 328 -12.41 0.17 8.58
N GLY A 329 -12.00 0.56 9.78
CA GLY A 329 -11.70 1.94 10.12
C GLY A 329 -10.21 2.14 10.35
N ARG A 330 -9.66 3.25 9.86
CA ARG A 330 -8.30 3.71 10.15
C ARG A 330 -8.35 5.15 10.64
N VAL A 331 -7.53 5.47 11.63
CA VAL A 331 -7.26 6.84 12.05
C VAL A 331 -5.76 7.03 12.12
N TRP A 332 -5.27 8.17 11.62
CA TRP A 332 -3.84 8.43 11.57
C TRP A 332 -3.48 9.82 11.99
N ASN A 333 -2.23 9.95 12.39
CA ASN A 333 -1.57 11.22 12.57
C ASN A 333 -0.34 11.29 11.65
N ARG A 334 -0.11 12.48 11.10
CA ARG A 334 1.11 12.76 10.35
C ARG A 334 2.29 12.81 11.29
N LEU A 335 3.34 12.11 10.95
CA LEU A 335 4.64 12.25 11.58
C LEU A 335 5.34 13.47 10.97
N ARG A 336 5.81 14.37 11.81
CA ARG A 336 6.49 15.58 11.34
C ARG A 336 7.83 15.19 10.73
N GLU A 337 8.13 15.76 9.59
CA GLU A 337 9.43 15.70 8.96
C GLU A 337 10.24 16.91 9.42
N SER A 338 11.52 16.71 9.73
CA SER A 338 12.46 17.80 10.02
C SER A 338 13.06 18.25 8.70
N GLY A 339 12.89 19.51 8.35
CA GLY A 339 13.43 20.09 7.13
C GLY A 339 12.38 20.78 6.27
N ASP A 340 12.65 20.88 4.99
CA ASP A 340 11.78 21.54 4.02
C ASP A 340 10.60 20.63 3.62
N ASP A 341 9.48 20.81 4.32
CA ASP A 341 8.24 20.08 4.05
C ASP A 341 7.56 20.62 2.79
N GLU A 342 7.52 19.82 1.72
CA GLU A 342 6.96 20.22 0.43
C GLU A 342 5.44 20.39 0.45
N ASN A 343 4.74 19.78 1.41
CA ASN A 343 3.27 19.76 1.48
C ASN A 343 2.74 19.79 2.92
N PRO A 344 3.01 20.87 3.68
CA PRO A 344 2.70 20.96 5.11
C PRO A 344 1.21 20.85 5.44
N ASP A 345 0.34 21.10 4.48
CA ASP A 345 -1.12 21.10 4.64
C ASP A 345 -1.81 19.83 4.10
N ILE A 346 -1.05 18.80 3.65
CA ILE A 346 -1.59 17.59 3.00
C ILE A 346 -2.65 16.87 3.84
N GLN A 347 -2.46 16.82 5.16
CA GLN A 347 -3.42 16.20 6.08
C GLN A 347 -4.78 16.93 6.13
N ASN A 348 -4.81 18.22 5.78
CA ASN A 348 -6.06 19.01 5.74
C ASN A 348 -6.97 18.58 4.58
N TYR A 349 -6.40 17.97 3.54
CA TYR A 349 -7.11 17.55 2.33
C TYR A 349 -7.32 16.04 2.26
N ILE A 350 -6.28 15.24 2.42
CA ILE A 350 -6.40 13.77 2.36
C ILE A 350 -7.12 13.23 3.59
N GLY A 351 -6.90 13.89 4.75
CA GLY A 351 -7.64 13.55 5.95
C GLY A 351 -6.80 12.96 7.08
N SER A 352 -7.52 12.55 8.14
CA SER A 352 -6.99 11.90 9.34
C SER A 352 -7.70 10.58 9.66
N ALA A 353 -8.77 10.27 8.91
CA ALA A 353 -9.54 9.04 9.08
C ALA A 353 -9.98 8.47 7.72
N GLU A 354 -10.10 7.15 7.67
CA GLU A 354 -10.63 6.39 6.55
C GLU A 354 -11.60 5.33 7.08
N LEU A 355 -12.75 5.20 6.41
CA LEU A 355 -13.70 4.13 6.62
C LEU A 355 -13.87 3.39 5.29
N VAL A 356 -13.64 2.09 5.31
CA VAL A 356 -13.83 1.19 4.17
C VAL A 356 -14.95 0.22 4.49
N GLY A 357 -16.01 0.24 3.70
CA GLY A 357 -17.07 -0.76 3.71
C GLY A 357 -16.96 -1.63 2.47
N ARG A 358 -17.02 -2.94 2.59
CA ARG A 358 -17.08 -3.88 1.48
C ARG A 358 -18.27 -4.80 1.65
N TRP A 359 -19.00 -5.00 0.57
CA TRP A 359 -20.09 -5.95 0.49
C TRP A 359 -19.83 -6.92 -0.65
N LYS A 360 -19.50 -8.14 -0.29
CA LYS A 360 -19.56 -9.27 -1.22
C LYS A 360 -21.02 -9.69 -1.32
N LEU A 361 -21.64 -9.40 -2.45
CA LEU A 361 -23.03 -9.76 -2.72
C LEU A 361 -23.12 -11.28 -3.01
N ASN A 362 -22.18 -11.77 -3.81
CA ASN A 362 -22.04 -13.17 -4.21
C ASN A 362 -20.63 -13.38 -4.80
N ASN A 363 -20.35 -14.54 -5.37
CA ASN A 363 -19.05 -14.85 -5.96
C ASN A 363 -18.73 -14.00 -7.21
N ALA A 364 -19.74 -13.44 -7.87
CA ALA A 364 -19.54 -12.63 -9.09
C ALA A 364 -19.44 -11.12 -8.80
N HIS A 365 -20.09 -10.63 -7.74
CA HIS A 365 -20.23 -9.20 -7.50
C HIS A 365 -19.77 -8.81 -6.10
N SER A 366 -18.88 -7.83 -6.01
CA SER A 366 -18.55 -7.14 -4.76
C SER A 366 -18.53 -5.63 -4.96
N VAL A 367 -19.03 -4.90 -3.98
CA VAL A 367 -19.12 -3.44 -3.96
C VAL A 367 -18.30 -2.93 -2.77
N GLY A 368 -17.52 -1.89 -2.99
CA GLY A 368 -16.73 -1.21 -1.96
C GLY A 368 -17.07 0.27 -1.90
N VAL A 369 -17.00 0.84 -0.70
CA VAL A 369 -17.06 2.28 -0.47
C VAL A 369 -15.92 2.64 0.47
N THR A 370 -15.12 3.63 0.06
CA THR A 370 -14.04 4.20 0.88
C THR A 370 -14.35 5.68 1.12
N LEU A 371 -14.39 6.08 2.37
CA LEU A 371 -14.59 7.46 2.79
C LEU A 371 -13.35 7.92 3.55
N ARG A 372 -12.82 9.10 3.19
CA ARG A 372 -11.75 9.78 3.93
C ARG A 372 -12.23 11.11 4.43
N HIS A 373 -11.78 11.49 5.62
CA HIS A 373 -12.20 12.75 6.25
C HIS A 373 -11.06 13.38 7.03
N SER A 374 -10.95 14.71 6.95
CA SER A 374 -9.91 15.47 7.66
C SER A 374 -10.10 15.54 9.17
N LEU A 375 -11.31 15.25 9.67
CA LEU A 375 -11.72 15.47 11.06
C LEU A 375 -11.58 16.92 11.53
N ARG A 376 -11.62 17.87 10.57
CA ARG A 376 -11.53 19.31 10.79
C ARG A 376 -12.81 20.00 10.34
N SER A 377 -12.99 21.27 10.73
CA SER A 377 -14.18 22.07 10.43
C SER A 377 -14.46 22.23 8.93
N GLU A 378 -13.42 22.26 8.09
CA GLU A 378 -13.55 22.37 6.64
C GLU A 378 -14.10 21.09 5.99
N ALA A 379 -14.20 19.99 6.73
CA ALA A 379 -14.78 18.71 6.31
C ALA A 379 -14.25 18.21 4.95
N ARG A 380 -12.96 18.42 4.67
CA ARG A 380 -12.32 17.96 3.44
C ARG A 380 -12.03 16.46 3.53
N GLY A 381 -11.93 15.83 2.37
CA GLY A 381 -11.67 14.40 2.24
C GLY A 381 -12.09 13.90 0.87
N SER A 382 -12.42 12.62 0.78
CA SER A 382 -12.87 11.99 -0.46
C SER A 382 -13.85 10.86 -0.21
N ALA A 383 -14.63 10.53 -1.23
CA ALA A 383 -15.45 9.35 -1.32
C ALA A 383 -15.08 8.58 -2.59
N MET A 384 -14.97 7.27 -2.47
CA MET A 384 -14.73 6.36 -3.58
C MET A 384 -15.71 5.21 -3.48
N ALA A 385 -16.38 4.91 -4.59
CA ALA A 385 -17.20 3.71 -4.75
C ALA A 385 -16.57 2.82 -5.82
N GLU A 386 -16.55 1.52 -5.58
CA GLU A 386 -16.00 0.55 -6.52
C GLU A 386 -16.92 -0.65 -6.67
N TRP A 387 -16.96 -1.21 -7.88
CA TRP A 387 -17.70 -2.41 -8.19
C TRP A 387 -16.79 -3.36 -8.97
N LEU A 388 -16.60 -4.53 -8.40
CA LEU A 388 -15.84 -5.64 -8.98
C LEU A 388 -16.80 -6.69 -9.49
N ILE A 389 -16.66 -7.06 -10.76
CA ILE A 389 -17.55 -7.99 -11.47
C ILE A 389 -16.71 -9.11 -12.05
N ALA A 390 -17.03 -10.33 -11.66
CA ALA A 390 -16.38 -11.51 -12.19
C ALA A 390 -16.84 -11.82 -13.63
N PRO A 391 -15.93 -12.08 -14.57
CA PRO A 391 -16.29 -12.54 -15.90
C PRO A 391 -16.71 -14.03 -15.85
N GLY A 392 -18.01 -14.30 -15.77
CA GLY A 392 -18.56 -15.65 -15.82
C GLY A 392 -18.68 -16.37 -14.47
N SER A 393 -19.28 -17.55 -14.50
CA SER A 393 -19.65 -18.36 -13.34
C SER A 393 -18.75 -19.61 -13.16
N SER A 394 -17.58 -19.64 -13.78
CA SER A 394 -16.67 -20.80 -13.70
C SER A 394 -16.02 -20.93 -12.32
N PRO A 395 -16.00 -22.12 -11.72
CA PRO A 395 -15.29 -22.35 -10.46
C PRO A 395 -13.76 -22.25 -10.58
N ASN A 396 -13.19 -22.27 -11.79
CA ASN A 396 -11.73 -22.14 -12.05
C ASN A 396 -11.34 -20.68 -12.24
N TYR A 397 -11.45 -19.91 -11.19
CA TYR A 397 -11.43 -18.47 -11.22
C TYR A 397 -10.00 -17.90 -11.15
N THR A 398 -9.62 -17.11 -12.12
CA THR A 398 -8.27 -16.48 -12.23
C THR A 398 -8.09 -15.25 -11.34
N GLY A 399 -9.07 -14.91 -10.48
CA GLY A 399 -9.04 -13.65 -9.73
C GLY A 399 -9.27 -12.39 -10.57
N LEU A 400 -9.34 -12.50 -11.91
CA LEU A 400 -9.57 -11.38 -12.82
C LEU A 400 -11.01 -10.88 -12.72
N ARG A 401 -11.20 -9.55 -12.61
CA ARG A 401 -12.51 -8.89 -12.51
C ARG A 401 -12.55 -7.65 -13.38
N TYR A 402 -13.72 -7.33 -13.92
CA TYR A 402 -13.99 -5.98 -14.37
C TYR A 402 -14.07 -5.07 -13.13
N HIS A 403 -13.50 -3.88 -13.25
CA HIS A 403 -13.44 -2.91 -12.16
C HIS A 403 -14.03 -1.58 -12.63
N LEU A 404 -15.12 -1.18 -12.01
CA LEU A 404 -15.71 0.16 -12.15
C LEU A 404 -15.45 0.92 -10.86
N GLN A 405 -14.91 2.14 -10.97
CA GLN A 405 -14.59 2.98 -9.81
C GLN A 405 -15.04 4.42 -10.05
N LEU A 406 -15.73 5.00 -9.08
CA LEU A 406 -16.07 6.41 -9.02
C LEU A 406 -15.37 7.05 -7.84
N PHE A 407 -14.59 8.07 -8.08
CA PHE A 407 -13.89 8.86 -7.06
C PHE A 407 -14.39 10.30 -7.06
N SER A 408 -14.58 10.90 -5.88
CA SER A 408 -14.86 12.34 -5.73
C SER A 408 -14.21 12.87 -4.46
N GLY A 409 -13.44 13.94 -4.57
CA GLY A 409 -12.78 14.58 -3.42
C GLY A 409 -11.33 14.95 -3.68
N TYR A 410 -10.53 14.89 -2.63
CA TYR A 410 -9.13 15.26 -2.59
C TYR A 410 -8.22 14.02 -2.45
N GLY A 411 -6.96 14.13 -2.89
CA GLY A 411 -5.97 13.07 -2.69
C GLY A 411 -6.17 11.84 -3.56
N ASP A 412 -6.66 11.99 -4.80
CA ASP A 412 -6.65 10.91 -5.79
C ASP A 412 -5.21 10.52 -6.17
N SER A 413 -4.31 11.50 -6.26
CA SER A 413 -2.85 11.34 -6.31
C SER A 413 -2.16 12.35 -5.40
N LEU A 414 -0.88 12.13 -5.07
CA LEU A 414 -0.13 13.06 -4.22
C LEU A 414 0.06 14.42 -4.88
N VAL A 415 0.32 14.47 -6.16
CA VAL A 415 0.49 15.74 -6.88
C VAL A 415 -0.80 16.56 -6.94
N ASP A 416 -1.96 15.91 -6.75
CA ASP A 416 -3.30 16.52 -6.73
C ASP A 416 -3.91 16.58 -5.33
N TYR A 417 -3.12 16.41 -4.26
CA TYR A 417 -3.65 16.22 -2.91
C TYR A 417 -4.61 17.33 -2.47
N ASN A 418 -4.37 18.56 -2.89
CA ASN A 418 -5.13 19.77 -2.54
C ASN A 418 -6.14 20.18 -3.63
N ARG A 419 -6.31 19.38 -4.69
CA ARG A 419 -7.26 19.67 -5.77
C ARG A 419 -8.45 18.72 -5.71
N ARG A 420 -9.66 19.27 -5.67
CA ARG A 420 -10.87 18.46 -5.76
C ARG A 420 -11.06 17.93 -7.18
N ARG A 421 -11.28 16.62 -7.29
CA ARG A 421 -11.44 15.91 -8.56
C ARG A 421 -12.60 14.93 -8.46
N THR A 422 -13.34 14.76 -9.55
CA THR A 422 -14.28 13.64 -9.73
C THR A 422 -13.81 12.85 -10.95
N ALA A 423 -13.61 11.54 -10.77
CA ALA A 423 -13.07 10.66 -11.79
C ALA A 423 -13.86 9.36 -11.84
N LEU A 424 -14.21 8.93 -13.06
CA LEU A 424 -14.78 7.62 -13.35
C LEU A 424 -13.68 6.76 -13.98
N SER A 425 -13.47 5.55 -13.47
CA SER A 425 -12.50 4.61 -14.00
C SER A 425 -13.18 3.30 -14.34
N PHE A 426 -12.81 2.72 -15.49
CA PHE A 426 -13.21 1.39 -15.91
C PHE A 426 -11.99 0.61 -16.38
N GLY A 427 -11.86 -0.63 -15.96
CA GLY A 427 -10.73 -1.47 -16.34
C GLY A 427 -10.83 -2.89 -15.82
N LEU A 428 -9.67 -3.50 -15.69
CA LEU A 428 -9.49 -4.84 -15.15
C LEU A 428 -8.81 -4.76 -13.78
N SER A 429 -9.16 -5.68 -12.92
CA SER A 429 -8.56 -5.85 -11.61
C SER A 429 -8.25 -7.32 -11.36
N LEU A 430 -7.07 -7.58 -10.81
CA LEU A 430 -6.73 -8.87 -10.25
C LEU A 430 -6.84 -8.76 -8.73
N VAL A 431 -7.68 -9.61 -8.15
CA VAL A 431 -7.98 -9.65 -6.73
C VAL A 431 -7.64 -11.04 -6.21
N ASP A 432 -6.74 -11.09 -5.25
CA ASP A 432 -6.33 -12.31 -4.58
C ASP A 432 -6.86 -12.24 -3.13
N TRP A 433 -8.08 -12.81 -2.94
CA TRP A 433 -8.71 -12.93 -1.61
C TRP A 433 -8.95 -14.38 -1.27
#